data_4d4f698bcd9b7df2eb4634efa0239b2d
#
_entry.id   4d4f698bcd9b7df2eb4634efa0239b2d
#
_cell.length_a   1.000
_cell.length_b   1.000
_cell.length_c   1.000
_cell.angle_alpha   90.00
_cell.angle_beta   90.00
_cell.angle_gamma   90.00
#
_symmetry.space_group_name_H-M   'P 1'
#
loop_
_entity.id
_entity.type
_entity.pdbx_description
1 polymer ?
#
loop_
_entity_poly.entity_id
_entity_poly.type
_entity_poly.pdbx_seq_one_letter_code
_entity_poly.pdbx_strand_id
1 'polypeptide(L)'
;MEELISNIDQQNLIFTDDEVDNYISLSKNNFDLGDEELLEIGFDVLNDYKERYKALLAHQSQHINKLSEIDLFSSERIHRNRKDQERFNALSMIKNYYESLAKSELISIMIKEEEFEKSVNKLKKRLNRRLKNLDQLTEDDLFSWIMNSKTSLYDPHSNYMSPRVTEDFEINMSLSLEGIGAMLTSDDGITKITKLIKGGPAIKSGLIKNNDQIVGVGTREESQIVDVRDWRVDEVVKLIRGPKG
;
A
#
# COMPACT_ATOMS: atom_id res chain seq x y z
N MET A 1 -7.68 -4.21 -19.25
CA MET A 1 -6.25 -4.33 -18.94
C MET A 1 -5.55 -2.97 -18.82
N GLU A 2 -5.70 -2.09 -19.79
CA GLU A 2 -5.12 -0.74 -19.77
C GLU A 2 -5.50 0.06 -18.51
N GLU A 3 -6.78 0.04 -18.11
CA GLU A 3 -7.25 0.69 -16.88
C GLU A 3 -6.62 0.09 -15.62
N LEU A 4 -6.46 -1.23 -15.54
CA LEU A 4 -5.81 -1.90 -14.42
C LEU A 4 -4.36 -1.42 -14.27
N ILE A 5 -3.60 -1.43 -15.38
CA ILE A 5 -2.20 -1.01 -15.38
C ILE A 5 -2.07 0.48 -15.03
N SER A 6 -2.96 1.33 -15.56
CA SER A 6 -2.99 2.76 -15.24
C SER A 6 -3.25 3.01 -13.74
N ASN A 7 -4.11 2.21 -13.12
CA ASN A 7 -4.45 2.36 -11.70
C ASN A 7 -3.32 1.90 -10.76
N ILE A 8 -2.60 0.82 -11.10
CA ILE A 8 -1.52 0.29 -10.24
C ILE A 8 -0.18 0.98 -10.48
N ASP A 9 0.09 1.45 -11.70
CA ASP A 9 1.33 2.10 -12.10
C ASP A 9 1.10 3.54 -12.58
N GLN A 10 0.45 4.36 -11.73
CA GLN A 10 0.04 5.74 -12.03
C GLN A 10 1.20 6.67 -12.41
N GLN A 11 2.42 6.34 -12.05
CA GLN A 11 3.60 7.16 -12.34
C GLN A 11 4.41 6.64 -13.52
N ASN A 12 3.96 5.58 -14.18
CA ASN A 12 4.66 4.94 -15.31
C ASN A 12 6.10 4.52 -14.95
N LEU A 13 6.27 3.87 -13.79
CA LEU A 13 7.56 3.54 -13.18
C LEU A 13 7.78 2.06 -12.86
N ILE A 14 6.82 1.20 -13.15
CA ILE A 14 6.92 -0.23 -12.85
C ILE A 14 7.12 -1.04 -14.14
N PHE A 15 6.28 -0.79 -15.14
CA PHE A 15 6.33 -1.47 -16.42
C PHE A 15 6.94 -0.59 -17.51
N THR A 16 7.64 -1.23 -18.45
CA THR A 16 8.07 -0.57 -19.69
C THR A 16 6.92 -0.46 -20.67
N ASP A 17 7.09 0.34 -21.71
CA ASP A 17 6.09 0.55 -22.75
C ASP A 17 5.74 -0.77 -23.46
N ASP A 18 6.78 -1.51 -23.90
CA ASP A 18 6.63 -2.82 -24.57
C ASP A 18 5.89 -3.85 -23.69
N GLU A 19 6.12 -3.86 -22.37
CA GLU A 19 5.44 -4.78 -21.44
C GLU A 19 3.95 -4.44 -21.37
N VAL A 20 3.61 -3.17 -21.29
CA VAL A 20 2.20 -2.72 -21.27
C VAL A 20 1.49 -3.07 -22.56
N ASP A 21 2.13 -2.82 -23.71
CA ASP A 21 1.57 -3.17 -25.01
C ASP A 21 1.34 -4.68 -25.15
N ASN A 22 2.26 -5.49 -24.61
CA ASN A 22 2.10 -6.95 -24.58
C ASN A 22 0.88 -7.38 -23.76
N TYR A 23 0.70 -6.87 -22.53
CA TYR A 23 -0.45 -7.19 -21.69
C TYR A 23 -1.78 -6.75 -22.31
N ILE A 24 -1.79 -5.56 -22.94
CA ILE A 24 -2.97 -5.07 -23.66
C ILE A 24 -3.28 -5.99 -24.85
N SER A 25 -2.26 -6.41 -25.60
CA SER A 25 -2.42 -7.30 -26.75
C SER A 25 -2.94 -8.66 -26.34
N LEU A 26 -2.43 -9.25 -25.26
CA LEU A 26 -2.92 -10.51 -24.68
C LEU A 26 -4.42 -10.42 -24.32
N SER A 27 -4.84 -9.29 -23.77
CA SER A 27 -6.25 -9.10 -23.41
C SER A 27 -7.17 -8.80 -24.59
N LYS A 28 -6.66 -8.29 -25.73
CA LYS A 28 -7.44 -7.93 -26.94
C LYS A 28 -7.50 -9.04 -27.96
N ASN A 29 -6.42 -9.82 -28.12
CA ASN A 29 -6.32 -10.86 -29.15
C ASN A 29 -7.23 -12.07 -28.89
N ASN A 30 -7.80 -12.14 -27.71
CA ASN A 30 -8.69 -13.19 -27.27
C ASN A 30 -10.12 -12.62 -27.11
N PHE A 31 -10.75 -12.19 -28.20
CA PHE A 31 -12.15 -11.70 -28.20
C PHE A 31 -13.14 -12.76 -27.70
N ASP A 32 -12.74 -14.03 -27.66
CA ASP A 32 -13.50 -15.17 -27.13
C ASP A 32 -13.09 -15.56 -25.70
N LEU A 33 -12.20 -14.77 -25.02
CA LEU A 33 -11.85 -15.04 -23.64
C LEU A 33 -13.06 -14.88 -22.73
N GLY A 34 -13.36 -15.93 -21.98
CA GLY A 34 -14.30 -15.86 -20.88
C GLY A 34 -13.82 -14.90 -19.76
N ASP A 35 -14.74 -14.51 -18.89
CA ASP A 35 -14.40 -13.67 -17.73
C ASP A 35 -13.29 -14.29 -16.83
N GLU A 36 -13.18 -15.61 -16.77
CA GLU A 36 -12.16 -16.35 -16.00
C GLU A 36 -10.76 -16.12 -16.57
N GLU A 37 -10.56 -16.23 -17.87
CA GLU A 37 -9.25 -16.06 -18.51
C GLU A 37 -8.78 -14.60 -18.44
N LEU A 38 -9.69 -13.63 -18.57
CA LEU A 38 -9.36 -12.21 -18.35
C LEU A 38 -8.96 -11.93 -16.91
N LEU A 39 -9.56 -12.65 -15.96
CA LEU A 39 -9.21 -12.55 -14.55
C LEU A 39 -7.82 -13.13 -14.29
N GLU A 40 -7.48 -14.28 -14.87
CA GLU A 40 -6.14 -14.89 -14.77
C GLU A 40 -5.06 -13.92 -15.30
N ILE A 41 -5.26 -13.34 -16.50
CA ILE A 41 -4.33 -12.32 -17.03
C ILE A 41 -4.21 -11.13 -16.07
N GLY A 42 -5.31 -10.71 -15.45
CA GLY A 42 -5.31 -9.65 -14.45
C GLY A 42 -4.45 -9.99 -13.22
N PHE A 43 -4.55 -11.22 -12.72
CA PHE A 43 -3.69 -11.70 -11.61
C PHE A 43 -2.23 -11.80 -12.02
N ASP A 44 -1.93 -12.26 -13.23
CA ASP A 44 -0.54 -12.32 -13.73
C ASP A 44 0.09 -10.93 -13.77
N VAL A 45 -0.61 -9.93 -14.31
CA VAL A 45 -0.14 -8.54 -14.32
C VAL A 45 0.10 -8.02 -12.90
N LEU A 46 -0.78 -8.33 -11.94
CA LEU A 46 -0.65 -7.89 -10.56
C LEU A 46 0.51 -8.60 -9.83
N ASN A 47 0.75 -9.86 -10.11
CA ASN A 47 1.89 -10.60 -9.58
C ASN A 47 3.20 -10.04 -10.15
N ASP A 48 3.27 -9.80 -11.45
CA ASP A 48 4.42 -9.16 -12.10
C ASP A 48 4.67 -7.75 -11.53
N TYR A 49 3.61 -6.98 -11.29
CA TYR A 49 3.69 -5.68 -10.60
C TYR A 49 4.33 -5.82 -9.21
N LYS A 50 3.85 -6.77 -8.39
CA LYS A 50 4.38 -6.98 -7.02
C LYS A 50 5.86 -7.33 -7.06
N GLU A 51 6.24 -8.32 -7.88
CA GLU A 51 7.63 -8.79 -7.96
C GLU A 51 8.55 -7.70 -8.54
N ARG A 52 8.11 -7.00 -9.57
CA ARG A 52 8.86 -5.90 -10.17
C ARG A 52 9.05 -4.76 -9.17
N TYR A 53 8.00 -4.35 -8.49
CA TYR A 53 8.09 -3.26 -7.53
C TYR A 53 8.99 -3.61 -6.35
N LYS A 54 8.91 -4.84 -5.82
CA LYS A 54 9.85 -5.35 -4.81
C LYS A 54 11.30 -5.27 -5.29
N ALA A 55 11.57 -5.72 -6.51
CA ALA A 55 12.92 -5.66 -7.10
C ALA A 55 13.43 -4.22 -7.25
N LEU A 56 12.58 -3.28 -7.64
CA LEU A 56 12.93 -1.86 -7.76
C LEU A 56 13.20 -1.22 -6.39
N LEU A 57 12.41 -1.53 -5.37
CA LEU A 57 12.65 -1.06 -3.99
C LEU A 57 13.94 -1.64 -3.41
N ALA A 58 14.23 -2.92 -3.68
CA ALA A 58 15.49 -3.55 -3.29
C ALA A 58 16.69 -2.88 -3.98
N HIS A 59 16.58 -2.60 -5.29
CA HIS A 59 17.59 -1.87 -6.04
C HIS A 59 17.82 -0.47 -5.44
N GLN A 60 16.75 0.27 -5.16
CA GLN A 60 16.81 1.59 -4.52
C GLN A 60 17.51 1.51 -3.15
N SER A 61 17.19 0.51 -2.33
CA SER A 61 17.83 0.29 -1.03
C SER A 61 19.33 -0.01 -1.16
N GLN A 62 19.72 -0.83 -2.15
CA GLN A 62 21.14 -1.11 -2.43
C GLN A 62 21.89 0.15 -2.89
N HIS A 63 21.26 0.99 -3.70
CA HIS A 63 21.84 2.25 -4.15
C HIS A 63 22.09 3.20 -2.97
N ILE A 64 21.12 3.35 -2.07
CA ILE A 64 21.24 4.19 -0.87
C ILE A 64 22.43 3.77 0.00
N ASN A 65 22.74 2.48 0.10
CA ASN A 65 23.89 1.97 0.87
C ASN A 65 25.25 2.40 0.30
N LYS A 66 25.28 2.80 -0.97
CA LYS A 66 26.50 3.21 -1.68
C LYS A 66 26.67 4.73 -1.74
N LEU A 67 25.61 5.48 -1.39
CA LEU A 67 25.63 6.95 -1.44
C LEU A 67 26.48 7.51 -0.29
N SER A 68 27.28 8.51 -0.62
CA SER A 68 27.89 9.43 0.33
C SER A 68 27.18 10.79 0.31
N GLU A 69 27.46 11.64 1.27
CA GLU A 69 26.87 12.97 1.33
C GLU A 69 27.24 13.82 0.09
N ILE A 70 28.44 13.63 -0.46
CA ILE A 70 28.93 14.33 -1.66
C ILE A 70 28.09 13.98 -2.89
N ASP A 71 27.57 12.74 -3.01
CA ASP A 71 26.77 12.29 -4.13
C ASP A 71 25.42 13.01 -4.26
N LEU A 72 25.03 13.75 -3.21
CA LEU A 72 23.79 14.54 -3.20
C LEU A 72 23.94 15.91 -3.88
N PHE A 73 25.19 16.40 -4.05
CA PHE A 73 25.48 17.66 -4.72
C PHE A 73 25.57 17.45 -6.24
N SER A 74 24.42 17.31 -6.88
CA SER A 74 24.33 17.19 -8.33
C SER A 74 23.38 18.23 -8.92
N SER A 75 23.57 18.57 -10.20
CA SER A 75 22.65 19.43 -10.95
C SER A 75 21.48 18.65 -11.59
N GLU A 76 21.37 17.37 -11.30
CA GLU A 76 20.32 16.52 -11.84
C GLU A 76 18.93 17.01 -11.42
N ARG A 77 17.99 16.94 -12.36
CA ARG A 77 16.59 17.26 -12.11
C ARG A 77 15.75 16.02 -12.32
N ILE A 78 14.81 15.79 -11.42
CA ILE A 78 13.88 14.66 -11.49
C ILE A 78 12.44 15.18 -11.59
N HIS A 79 11.67 14.64 -12.52
CA HIS A 79 10.24 14.85 -12.60
C HIS A 79 9.54 13.90 -11.62
N ARG A 80 9.17 14.39 -10.43
CA ARG A 80 8.52 13.56 -9.40
C ARG A 80 7.12 13.11 -9.78
N ASN A 81 6.38 13.92 -10.53
CA ASN A 81 5.10 13.52 -11.08
C ASN A 81 5.29 13.10 -12.53
N ARG A 82 5.11 11.80 -12.80
CA ARG A 82 5.26 11.21 -14.13
C ARG A 82 3.93 10.71 -14.70
N LYS A 83 2.81 11.03 -14.08
CA LYS A 83 1.49 10.57 -14.53
C LYS A 83 1.24 10.87 -16.02
N ASP A 84 1.67 12.04 -16.47
CA ASP A 84 1.49 12.52 -17.86
C ASP A 84 2.77 12.34 -18.70
N GLN A 85 3.77 11.60 -18.22
CA GLN A 85 5.01 11.33 -18.93
C GLN A 85 4.92 9.96 -19.62
N GLU A 86 5.58 9.82 -20.76
CA GLU A 86 5.75 8.55 -21.45
C GLU A 86 6.44 7.53 -20.53
N ARG A 87 6.09 6.25 -20.70
CA ARG A 87 6.76 5.15 -20.03
C ARG A 87 8.20 5.03 -20.53
N PHE A 88 9.03 4.47 -19.71
CA PHE A 88 10.37 4.10 -20.14
C PHE A 88 10.30 2.84 -21.02
N ASN A 89 11.09 2.82 -22.08
CA ASN A 89 11.19 1.66 -22.99
C ASN A 89 12.20 0.60 -22.52
N ALA A 90 12.91 0.82 -21.41
CA ALA A 90 13.85 -0.16 -20.87
C ALA A 90 13.86 -0.17 -19.34
N LEU A 91 13.95 -1.37 -18.74
CA LEU A 91 14.05 -1.56 -17.30
C LEU A 91 15.26 -0.85 -16.66
N SER A 92 16.36 -0.74 -17.40
CA SER A 92 17.55 0.00 -16.95
C SER A 92 17.25 1.49 -16.71
N MET A 93 16.42 2.10 -17.54
CA MET A 93 16.00 3.50 -17.38
C MET A 93 15.12 3.66 -16.13
N ILE A 94 14.21 2.71 -15.87
CA ILE A 94 13.40 2.68 -14.66
C ILE A 94 14.32 2.58 -13.43
N LYS A 95 15.29 1.67 -13.43
CA LYS A 95 16.27 1.51 -12.33
C LYS A 95 17.05 2.79 -12.07
N ASN A 96 17.58 3.42 -13.12
CA ASN A 96 18.30 4.71 -13.00
C ASN A 96 17.40 5.80 -12.43
N TYR A 97 16.12 5.82 -12.82
CA TYR A 97 15.17 6.76 -12.25
C TYR A 97 14.94 6.51 -10.75
N TYR A 98 14.85 5.24 -10.30
CA TYR A 98 14.75 4.90 -8.88
C TYR A 98 15.98 5.31 -8.07
N GLU A 99 17.17 5.29 -8.68
CA GLU A 99 18.40 5.83 -8.06
C GLU A 99 18.31 7.34 -7.87
N SER A 100 17.88 8.08 -8.90
CA SER A 100 17.68 9.53 -8.80
C SER A 100 16.55 9.87 -7.82
N LEU A 101 15.50 9.05 -7.76
CA LEU A 101 14.42 9.19 -6.78
C LEU A 101 14.92 8.99 -5.34
N ALA A 102 15.83 8.01 -5.11
CA ALA A 102 16.44 7.80 -3.81
C ALA A 102 17.22 9.03 -3.34
N LYS A 103 18.04 9.62 -4.20
CA LYS A 103 18.77 10.86 -3.91
C LYS A 103 17.80 11.99 -3.57
N SER A 104 16.75 12.18 -4.36
CA SER A 104 15.76 13.23 -4.15
C SER A 104 14.96 13.06 -2.86
N GLU A 105 14.58 11.81 -2.50
CA GLU A 105 13.92 11.51 -1.23
C GLU A 105 14.86 11.75 -0.04
N LEU A 106 16.13 11.35 -0.16
CA LEU A 106 17.14 11.55 0.87
C LEU A 106 17.40 13.03 1.14
N ILE A 107 17.59 13.84 0.10
CA ILE A 107 17.72 15.31 0.21
C ILE A 107 16.49 15.90 0.93
N SER A 108 15.29 15.45 0.58
CA SER A 108 14.05 15.95 1.21
C SER A 108 13.95 15.63 2.70
N ILE A 109 14.58 14.55 3.14
CA ILE A 109 14.66 14.17 4.55
C ILE A 109 15.75 15.00 5.25
N MET A 110 16.92 15.16 4.62
CA MET A 110 18.06 15.91 5.17
C MET A 110 17.73 17.37 5.45
N ILE A 111 16.92 18.01 4.61
CA ILE A 111 16.46 19.38 4.88
C ILE A 111 15.79 19.54 6.25
N LYS A 112 15.23 18.44 6.80
CA LYS A 112 14.54 18.43 8.11
C LYS A 112 15.38 17.86 9.24
N GLU A 113 16.24 16.89 8.95
CA GLU A 113 16.96 16.09 9.96
C GLU A 113 18.42 16.58 10.17
N GLU A 114 18.95 17.36 9.23
CA GLU A 114 20.31 17.95 9.26
C GLU A 114 21.48 16.95 9.35
N GLU A 115 21.22 15.64 9.51
CA GLU A 115 22.23 14.61 9.67
C GLU A 115 22.05 13.50 8.60
N PHE A 116 23.12 13.23 7.84
CA PHE A 116 23.10 12.27 6.72
C PHE A 116 22.70 10.86 7.16
N GLU A 117 23.37 10.30 8.18
CA GLU A 117 23.13 8.93 8.64
C GLU A 117 21.71 8.73 9.19
N LYS A 118 21.16 9.69 9.91
CA LYS A 118 19.77 9.64 10.36
C LYS A 118 18.80 9.67 9.19
N SER A 119 19.08 10.49 8.19
CA SER A 119 18.27 10.61 6.98
C SER A 119 18.27 9.33 6.16
N VAL A 120 19.45 8.70 6.00
CA VAL A 120 19.60 7.37 5.36
C VAL A 120 18.76 6.31 6.08
N ASN A 121 18.89 6.24 7.42
CA ASN A 121 18.14 5.27 8.22
C ASN A 121 16.62 5.50 8.12
N LYS A 122 16.18 6.75 8.08
CA LYS A 122 14.78 7.11 7.92
C LYS A 122 14.24 6.72 6.52
N LEU A 123 15.04 6.92 5.48
CA LEU A 123 14.68 6.50 4.13
C LEU A 123 14.59 4.98 4.02
N LYS A 124 15.56 4.23 4.56
CA LYS A 124 15.53 2.75 4.62
C LYS A 124 14.27 2.24 5.31
N LYS A 125 13.89 2.83 6.45
CA LYS A 125 12.63 2.47 7.13
C LYS A 125 11.40 2.69 6.23
N ARG A 126 11.36 3.78 5.46
CA ARG A 126 10.27 4.03 4.50
C ARG A 126 10.21 2.98 3.39
N LEU A 127 11.37 2.60 2.84
CA LEU A 127 11.43 1.56 1.81
C LEU A 127 11.01 0.19 2.35
N ASN A 128 11.49 -0.18 3.55
CA ASN A 128 11.08 -1.42 4.19
C ASN A 128 9.57 -1.46 4.47
N ARG A 129 8.95 -0.34 4.83
CA ARG A 129 7.50 -0.25 5.00
C ARG A 129 6.77 -0.45 3.66
N ARG A 130 7.27 0.14 2.55
CA ARG A 130 6.70 -0.10 1.21
C ARG A 130 6.79 -1.58 0.83
N LEU A 131 7.94 -2.23 1.07
CA LEU A 131 8.11 -3.67 0.85
C LEU A 131 7.11 -4.49 1.66
N LYS A 132 6.99 -4.19 2.96
CA LYS A 132 6.06 -4.88 3.84
C LYS A 132 4.61 -4.73 3.41
N ASN A 133 4.20 -3.54 2.98
CA ASN A 133 2.85 -3.32 2.46
C ASN A 133 2.57 -4.17 1.22
N LEU A 134 3.56 -4.36 0.33
CA LEU A 134 3.42 -5.25 -0.81
C LEU A 134 3.28 -6.73 -0.42
N ASP A 135 4.02 -7.17 0.61
CA ASP A 135 3.93 -8.54 1.12
C ASP A 135 2.59 -8.82 1.80
N GLN A 136 1.97 -7.81 2.39
CA GLN A 136 0.66 -7.91 3.05
C GLN A 136 -0.54 -7.88 2.09
N LEU A 137 -0.33 -7.66 0.78
CA LEU A 137 -1.42 -7.72 -0.19
C LEU A 137 -1.95 -9.15 -0.29
N THR A 138 -3.25 -9.30 -0.08
CA THR A 138 -3.99 -10.57 -0.19
C THR A 138 -4.54 -10.76 -1.60
N GLU A 139 -4.96 -11.98 -1.94
CA GLU A 139 -5.67 -12.25 -3.19
C GLU A 139 -6.96 -11.44 -3.32
N ASP A 140 -7.69 -11.24 -2.21
CA ASP A 140 -8.88 -10.40 -2.17
C ASP A 140 -8.57 -8.93 -2.51
N ASP A 141 -7.42 -8.40 -2.07
CA ASP A 141 -6.99 -7.05 -2.44
C ASP A 141 -6.71 -6.98 -3.95
N LEU A 142 -6.00 -7.98 -4.52
CA LEU A 142 -5.71 -8.04 -5.95
C LEU A 142 -6.98 -8.18 -6.78
N PHE A 143 -7.88 -9.09 -6.38
CA PHE A 143 -9.18 -9.26 -7.01
C PHE A 143 -9.98 -7.95 -7.01
N SER A 144 -9.96 -7.24 -5.87
CA SER A 144 -10.64 -5.94 -5.75
C SER A 144 -10.08 -4.89 -6.72
N TRP A 145 -8.78 -4.90 -6.98
CA TRP A 145 -8.16 -3.98 -7.95
C TRP A 145 -8.60 -4.29 -9.39
N ILE A 146 -8.66 -5.58 -9.76
CA ILE A 146 -9.15 -6.00 -11.08
C ILE A 146 -10.62 -5.59 -11.25
N MET A 147 -11.46 -5.90 -10.26
CA MET A 147 -12.89 -5.61 -10.32
C MET A 147 -13.17 -4.11 -10.33
N ASN A 148 -12.44 -3.31 -9.57
CA ASN A 148 -12.57 -1.86 -9.61
C ASN A 148 -12.14 -1.27 -10.96
N SER A 149 -11.08 -1.80 -11.58
CA SER A 149 -10.68 -1.39 -12.93
C SER A 149 -11.71 -1.78 -13.99
N LYS A 150 -12.45 -2.88 -13.79
CA LYS A 150 -13.55 -3.30 -14.67
C LYS A 150 -14.79 -2.41 -14.46
N THR A 151 -15.17 -2.13 -13.23
CA THR A 151 -16.38 -1.33 -12.93
C THR A 151 -16.24 0.13 -13.34
N SER A 152 -15.05 0.72 -13.19
CA SER A 152 -14.77 2.10 -13.61
C SER A 152 -14.94 2.34 -15.11
N LEU A 153 -14.83 1.28 -15.95
CA LEU A 153 -15.10 1.37 -17.38
C LEU A 153 -16.60 1.59 -17.72
N TYR A 154 -17.49 1.17 -16.82
CA TYR A 154 -18.93 1.35 -17.01
C TYR A 154 -19.41 2.68 -16.43
N ASP A 155 -18.93 3.02 -15.24
CA ASP A 155 -19.26 4.27 -14.55
C ASP A 155 -18.12 4.61 -13.57
N PRO A 156 -17.53 5.81 -13.67
CA PRO A 156 -16.43 6.24 -12.79
C PRO A 156 -16.81 6.31 -11.28
N HIS A 157 -18.11 6.26 -10.96
CA HIS A 157 -18.62 6.22 -9.58
C HIS A 157 -18.95 4.79 -9.11
N SER A 158 -18.84 3.79 -9.98
CA SER A 158 -19.05 2.39 -9.61
C SER A 158 -17.80 1.78 -9.01
N ASN A 159 -17.93 1.15 -7.86
CA ASN A 159 -16.85 0.46 -7.18
C ASN A 159 -17.27 -0.95 -6.77
N TYR A 160 -16.37 -1.90 -6.92
CA TYR A 160 -16.48 -3.20 -6.30
C TYR A 160 -16.11 -3.10 -4.82
N MET A 161 -16.97 -3.57 -3.95
CA MET A 161 -16.67 -3.72 -2.54
C MET A 161 -16.45 -5.19 -2.21
N SER A 162 -15.26 -5.53 -1.74
CA SER A 162 -15.00 -6.88 -1.21
C SER A 162 -15.93 -7.17 -0.01
N PRO A 163 -16.16 -8.45 0.35
CA PRO A 163 -17.00 -8.79 1.51
C PRO A 163 -16.62 -8.02 2.76
N ARG A 164 -15.33 -7.85 3.00
CA ARG A 164 -14.79 -7.07 4.13
C ARG A 164 -15.16 -5.58 4.06
N VAL A 165 -15.00 -4.97 2.89
CA VAL A 165 -15.34 -3.55 2.69
C VAL A 165 -16.84 -3.34 2.80
N THR A 166 -17.65 -4.31 2.33
CA THR A 166 -19.11 -4.30 2.47
C THR A 166 -19.51 -4.35 3.95
N GLU A 167 -18.90 -5.25 4.73
CA GLU A 167 -19.16 -5.34 6.19
C GLU A 167 -18.83 -4.02 6.90
N ASP A 168 -17.68 -3.42 6.62
CA ASP A 168 -17.31 -2.12 7.19
C ASP A 168 -18.26 -0.99 6.74
N PHE A 169 -18.73 -1.03 5.50
CA PHE A 169 -19.72 -0.09 4.99
C PHE A 169 -21.07 -0.26 5.70
N GLU A 170 -21.57 -1.48 5.86
CA GLU A 170 -22.82 -1.77 6.58
C GLU A 170 -22.75 -1.33 8.04
N ILE A 171 -21.64 -1.58 8.72
CA ILE A 171 -21.41 -1.11 10.09
C ILE A 171 -21.48 0.42 10.18
N ASN A 172 -20.82 1.10 9.23
CA ASN A 172 -20.85 2.56 9.20
C ASN A 172 -22.24 3.11 8.90
N MET A 173 -23.02 2.45 8.05
CA MET A 173 -24.40 2.85 7.71
C MET A 173 -25.42 2.54 8.79
N SER A 174 -25.22 1.46 9.55
CA SER A 174 -26.14 1.04 10.62
C SER A 174 -26.13 1.96 11.83
N LEU A 175 -25.22 2.95 11.88
CA LEU A 175 -25.02 3.86 13.02
C LEU A 175 -24.79 3.14 14.36
N SER A 176 -24.60 1.82 14.35
CA SER A 176 -24.28 1.02 15.52
C SER A 176 -22.76 0.82 15.59
N LEU A 177 -22.08 1.54 16.44
CA LEU A 177 -20.66 1.38 16.72
C LEU A 177 -20.46 0.11 17.57
N GLU A 178 -20.17 -1.00 16.90
CA GLU A 178 -19.69 -2.22 17.57
C GLU A 178 -18.18 -2.11 17.78
N GLY A 179 -17.72 -2.45 18.99
CA GLY A 179 -16.31 -2.40 19.37
C GLY A 179 -16.01 -1.40 20.49
N ILE A 180 -14.74 -1.14 20.72
CA ILE A 180 -14.27 -0.31 21.84
C ILE A 180 -14.58 1.19 21.71
N GLY A 181 -15.02 1.66 20.54
CA GLY A 181 -15.27 3.08 20.28
C GLY A 181 -13.97 3.88 20.12
N ALA A 182 -13.05 3.40 19.31
CA ALA A 182 -11.79 4.05 18.99
C ALA A 182 -11.55 4.09 17.47
N MET A 183 -10.99 5.18 16.98
CA MET A 183 -10.44 5.27 15.61
C MET A 183 -8.99 4.86 15.64
N LEU A 184 -8.62 3.95 14.76
CA LEU A 184 -7.29 3.36 14.70
C LEU A 184 -6.57 3.75 13.40
N THR A 185 -5.24 3.83 13.47
CA THR A 185 -4.37 3.99 12.30
C THR A 185 -3.11 3.16 12.48
N SER A 186 -2.38 2.89 11.40
CA SER A 186 -1.04 2.31 11.50
C SER A 186 0.01 3.41 11.49
N ASP A 187 0.91 3.35 12.46
CA ASP A 187 2.10 4.21 12.55
C ASP A 187 3.34 3.34 12.77
N ASP A 188 4.15 3.22 11.73
CA ASP A 188 5.38 2.41 11.71
C ASP A 188 5.17 0.91 12.09
N GLY A 189 4.07 0.31 11.57
CA GLY A 189 3.72 -1.09 11.85
C GLY A 189 3.04 -1.32 13.20
N ILE A 190 2.77 -0.26 13.95
CA ILE A 190 2.05 -0.33 15.22
C ILE A 190 0.68 0.31 15.05
N THR A 191 -0.37 -0.40 15.46
CA THR A 191 -1.71 0.15 15.51
C THR A 191 -1.84 1.17 16.64
N LYS A 192 -2.27 2.39 16.31
CA LYS A 192 -2.35 3.53 17.23
C LYS A 192 -3.77 4.08 17.28
N ILE A 193 -4.19 4.49 18.46
CA ILE A 193 -5.48 5.15 18.68
C ILE A 193 -5.36 6.63 18.33
N THR A 194 -6.05 7.05 17.26
CA THR A 194 -6.06 8.46 16.84
C THR A 194 -7.11 9.26 17.57
N LYS A 195 -8.27 8.66 17.85
CA LYS A 195 -9.39 9.34 18.49
C LYS A 195 -10.28 8.34 19.22
N LEU A 196 -10.71 8.70 20.41
CA LEU A 196 -11.75 7.98 21.13
C LEU A 196 -13.12 8.63 20.85
N ILE A 197 -14.15 7.78 20.66
CA ILE A 197 -15.51 8.18 20.34
C ILE A 197 -16.29 8.40 21.63
N LYS A 198 -16.91 9.56 21.75
CA LYS A 198 -17.71 9.91 22.94
C LYS A 198 -18.81 8.87 23.19
N GLY A 199 -18.89 8.41 24.43
CA GLY A 199 -19.87 7.39 24.82
C GLY A 199 -19.43 5.94 24.59
N GLY A 200 -18.30 5.72 23.90
CA GLY A 200 -17.75 4.38 23.67
C GLY A 200 -17.18 3.73 24.93
N PRO A 201 -17.03 2.37 24.92
CA PRO A 201 -16.48 1.62 26.04
C PRO A 201 -15.06 2.08 26.45
N ALA A 202 -14.20 2.38 25.49
CA ALA A 202 -12.82 2.83 25.73
C ALA A 202 -12.77 4.12 26.56
N ILE A 203 -13.61 5.13 26.24
CA ILE A 203 -13.70 6.36 27.06
C ILE A 203 -14.27 6.06 28.45
N LYS A 204 -15.34 5.22 28.52
CA LYS A 204 -15.98 4.90 29.80
C LYS A 204 -15.04 4.16 30.75
N SER A 205 -14.13 3.34 30.24
CA SER A 205 -13.14 2.64 31.06
C SER A 205 -12.14 3.57 31.71
N GLY A 206 -11.81 4.70 31.08
CA GLY A 206 -10.78 5.63 31.51
C GLY A 206 -9.35 5.11 31.41
N LEU A 207 -9.18 3.86 30.94
CA LEU A 207 -7.87 3.18 30.87
C LEU A 207 -7.13 3.46 29.57
N ILE A 208 -7.86 3.78 28.50
CA ILE A 208 -7.34 3.97 27.14
C ILE A 208 -7.36 5.44 26.78
N LYS A 209 -6.29 5.93 26.15
CA LYS A 209 -6.09 7.34 25.79
C LYS A 209 -5.79 7.49 24.29
N ASN A 210 -5.98 8.71 23.78
CA ASN A 210 -5.51 9.06 22.43
C ASN A 210 -3.98 8.93 22.38
N ASN A 211 -3.50 8.44 21.27
CA ASN A 211 -2.10 8.11 20.97
C ASN A 211 -1.55 6.85 21.66
N ASP A 212 -2.34 6.10 22.40
CA ASP A 212 -1.94 4.78 22.89
C ASP A 212 -1.67 3.84 21.70
N GLN A 213 -0.67 2.98 21.86
CA GLN A 213 -0.26 1.97 20.90
C GLN A 213 -0.82 0.62 21.33
N ILE A 214 -1.44 -0.08 20.37
CA ILE A 214 -1.96 -1.43 20.57
C ILE A 214 -0.88 -2.41 20.12
N VAL A 215 -0.26 -3.08 21.06
CA VAL A 215 0.82 -4.06 20.80
C VAL A 215 0.35 -5.49 20.99
N GLY A 216 -0.80 -5.69 21.63
CA GLY A 216 -1.38 -7.00 21.82
C GLY A 216 -2.88 -6.93 22.11
N VAL A 217 -3.61 -7.95 21.67
CA VAL A 217 -5.06 -8.10 21.89
C VAL A 217 -5.31 -9.47 22.55
N GLY A 218 -6.00 -9.47 23.69
CA GLY A 218 -6.48 -10.67 24.36
C GLY A 218 -7.94 -10.91 24.00
N THR A 219 -8.28 -12.16 23.64
CA THR A 219 -9.67 -12.59 23.44
C THR A 219 -10.20 -13.27 24.72
N ARG A 220 -11.53 -13.22 24.94
CA ARG A 220 -12.14 -13.84 26.13
C ARG A 220 -11.96 -15.34 26.19
N GLU A 221 -11.83 -16.00 25.04
CA GLU A 221 -11.77 -17.45 24.90
C GLU A 221 -10.35 -18.00 25.03
N GLU A 222 -9.34 -17.20 24.71
CA GLU A 222 -7.94 -17.57 24.81
C GLU A 222 -7.25 -16.69 25.85
N SER A 223 -6.69 -17.34 26.89
CA SER A 223 -5.90 -16.65 27.93
C SER A 223 -4.58 -16.04 27.40
N GLN A 224 -4.35 -16.15 26.09
CA GLN A 224 -3.14 -15.65 25.46
C GLN A 224 -3.41 -14.30 24.77
N ILE A 225 -2.48 -13.36 25.03
CA ILE A 225 -2.45 -12.09 24.30
C ILE A 225 -1.76 -12.35 22.97
N VAL A 226 -2.47 -12.07 21.88
CA VAL A 226 -1.91 -12.11 20.52
C VAL A 226 -1.11 -10.83 20.28
N ASP A 227 0.16 -10.97 19.93
CA ASP A 227 1.00 -9.84 19.52
C ASP A 227 0.54 -9.36 18.12
N VAL A 228 0.10 -8.11 18.04
CA VAL A 228 -0.44 -7.50 16.81
C VAL A 228 0.49 -6.47 16.19
N ARG A 229 1.73 -6.39 16.66
CA ARG A 229 2.74 -5.54 16.03
C ARG A 229 2.97 -5.99 14.60
N ASP A 230 3.10 -5.04 13.72
CA ASP A 230 3.29 -5.29 12.28
C ASP A 230 2.10 -5.90 11.54
N TRP A 231 0.95 -6.05 12.20
CA TRP A 231 -0.27 -6.49 11.56
C TRP A 231 -0.95 -5.36 10.79
N ARG A 232 -1.77 -5.72 9.83
CA ARG A 232 -2.67 -4.75 9.17
C ARG A 232 -3.71 -4.26 10.18
N VAL A 233 -4.02 -2.96 10.13
CA VAL A 233 -4.99 -2.35 11.07
C VAL A 233 -6.36 -3.02 11.02
N ASP A 234 -6.80 -3.44 9.82
CA ASP A 234 -8.07 -4.13 9.62
C ASP A 234 -8.13 -5.51 10.31
N GLU A 235 -7.01 -6.25 10.33
CA GLU A 235 -6.90 -7.51 11.08
C GLU A 235 -6.94 -7.26 12.59
N VAL A 236 -6.24 -6.23 13.06
CA VAL A 236 -6.28 -5.81 14.47
C VAL A 236 -7.68 -5.39 14.87
N VAL A 237 -8.39 -4.66 14.00
CA VAL A 237 -9.79 -4.23 14.22
C VAL A 237 -10.71 -5.44 14.36
N LYS A 238 -10.54 -6.49 13.53
CA LYS A 238 -11.32 -7.73 13.65
C LYS A 238 -11.18 -8.38 15.03
N LEU A 239 -9.95 -8.47 15.53
CA LEU A 239 -9.69 -9.03 16.87
C LEU A 239 -10.33 -8.19 18.00
N ILE A 240 -10.29 -6.85 17.86
CA ILE A 240 -10.81 -5.93 18.87
C ILE A 240 -12.34 -5.89 18.86
N ARG A 241 -12.96 -5.97 17.69
CA ARG A 241 -14.44 -5.96 17.58
C ARG A 241 -15.05 -7.18 18.25
N GLY A 242 -14.48 -8.37 17.99
CA GLY A 242 -15.05 -9.62 18.46
C GLY A 242 -16.45 -9.90 17.90
N PRO A 243 -17.04 -11.03 18.25
CA PRO A 243 -18.44 -11.30 17.94
C PRO A 243 -19.36 -10.41 18.77
N LYS A 244 -20.55 -10.12 18.21
CA LYS A 244 -21.59 -9.35 18.86
C LYS A 244 -22.10 -10.12 20.08
N GLY A 245 -21.94 -9.56 21.29
CA GLY A 245 -22.41 -10.18 22.53
C GLY A 245 -21.82 -9.55 23.77
#